data_8af5571d564c0e5ef8f6377739d4d48a
#
_entry.id   8af5571d564c0e5ef8f6377739d4d48a
#
_cell.length_a   1.000
_cell.length_b   1.000
_cell.length_c   1.000
_cell.angle_alpha   90.00
_cell.angle_beta   90.00
_cell.angle_gamma   90.00
#
_symmetry.space_group_name_H-M   'P 1'
#
loop_
_entity.id
_entity.type
_entity.pdbx_description
1 polymer ?
#
loop_
_entity_poly.entity_id
_entity_poly.type
_entity_poly.pdbx_seq_one_letter_code
_entity_poly.pdbx_strand_id
1 'polypeptide(L)'
;MSITPDTVKKKLESEDLGDRLRGVNEIRELEPAVGFELIQSAITDTNARVRYSAVSQFDTLGTQDLDKSLSLLRGLLQDPEADVKAAAADCLGGLKLVAAFDDLQQLYQSTEDWIIKLSVIAALGELGEPRGFELLKQALSEDNDLVKTAAISSMGELGNPEAVSILTPYSKDSDWQIRFRVAQALNRLGTPEAKPVLESLVNDEVEAVAEEAKKNLS
;
A
#
# COMPACT_ATOMS: atom_id res chain seq x y z
N MET A 1 21.10 -13.65 -24.30
CA MET A 1 21.54 -14.71 -23.35
C MET A 1 20.28 -15.20 -22.63
N SER A 2 20.20 -16.50 -22.33
CA SER A 2 19.07 -17.01 -21.56
C SER A 2 19.15 -16.51 -20.11
N ILE A 3 18.00 -16.17 -19.53
CA ILE A 3 17.89 -15.82 -18.12
C ILE A 3 17.91 -17.12 -17.31
N THR A 4 18.89 -17.27 -16.46
CA THR A 4 19.07 -18.41 -15.55
C THR A 4 19.44 -17.91 -14.15
N PRO A 5 19.23 -18.70 -13.09
CA PRO A 5 19.65 -18.31 -11.73
C PRO A 5 21.11 -17.84 -11.65
N ASP A 6 22.01 -18.51 -12.32
CA ASP A 6 23.45 -18.16 -12.32
C ASP A 6 23.73 -16.84 -13.03
N THR A 7 23.05 -16.57 -14.17
CA THR A 7 23.23 -15.30 -14.88
C THR A 7 22.65 -14.12 -14.09
N VAL A 8 21.53 -14.31 -13.42
CA VAL A 8 20.91 -13.31 -12.54
C VAL A 8 21.82 -13.05 -11.33
N LYS A 9 22.25 -14.09 -10.64
CA LYS A 9 23.17 -13.96 -9.49
C LYS A 9 24.44 -13.19 -9.86
N LYS A 10 25.06 -13.51 -10.98
CA LYS A 10 26.25 -12.78 -11.47
C LYS A 10 25.98 -11.29 -11.69
N LYS A 11 24.77 -10.94 -12.15
CA LYS A 11 24.38 -9.53 -12.33
C LYS A 11 24.18 -8.84 -10.99
N LEU A 12 23.54 -9.50 -10.03
CA LEU A 12 23.33 -8.96 -8.68
C LEU A 12 24.66 -8.67 -7.96
N GLU A 13 25.70 -9.44 -8.26
CA GLU A 13 27.05 -9.31 -7.70
C GLU A 13 27.96 -8.35 -8.51
N SER A 14 27.47 -7.73 -9.60
CA SER A 14 28.24 -6.83 -10.46
C SER A 14 28.58 -5.51 -9.74
N GLU A 15 29.76 -4.95 -10.04
CA GLU A 15 30.11 -3.58 -9.63
C GLU A 15 29.25 -2.53 -10.35
N ASP A 16 28.75 -2.84 -11.57
CA ASP A 16 27.93 -1.95 -12.37
C ASP A 16 26.50 -1.90 -11.84
N LEU A 17 26.03 -0.70 -11.50
CA LEU A 17 24.66 -0.47 -11.01
C LEU A 17 23.59 -0.92 -12.02
N GLY A 18 23.80 -0.69 -13.30
CA GLY A 18 22.87 -1.09 -14.35
C GLY A 18 22.72 -2.60 -14.46
N ASP A 19 23.80 -3.34 -14.24
CA ASP A 19 23.77 -4.80 -14.19
C ASP A 19 23.01 -5.29 -12.96
N ARG A 20 23.24 -4.72 -11.78
CA ARG A 20 22.50 -5.09 -10.57
C ARG A 20 20.99 -4.83 -10.71
N LEU A 21 20.58 -3.66 -11.25
CA LEU A 21 19.19 -3.36 -11.54
C LEU A 21 18.58 -4.31 -12.56
N ARG A 22 19.35 -4.69 -13.59
CA ARG A 22 18.93 -5.72 -14.56
C ARG A 22 18.75 -7.06 -13.88
N GLY A 23 19.67 -7.46 -13.01
CA GLY A 23 19.57 -8.67 -12.23
C GLY A 23 18.26 -8.73 -11.42
N VAL A 24 17.95 -7.66 -10.69
CA VAL A 24 16.69 -7.55 -9.94
C VAL A 24 15.47 -7.69 -10.85
N ASN A 25 15.46 -7.02 -12.01
CA ASN A 25 14.32 -7.13 -12.94
C ASN A 25 14.15 -8.52 -13.54
N GLU A 26 15.26 -9.21 -13.84
CA GLU A 26 15.25 -10.56 -14.41
C GLU A 26 14.83 -11.65 -13.40
N ILE A 27 14.84 -11.38 -12.10
CA ILE A 27 14.32 -12.30 -11.08
C ILE A 27 12.87 -12.71 -11.40
N ARG A 28 12.07 -11.82 -11.96
CA ARG A 28 10.66 -12.08 -12.31
C ARG A 28 10.47 -13.18 -13.35
N GLU A 29 11.52 -13.50 -14.11
CA GLU A 29 11.51 -14.54 -15.14
C GLU A 29 11.91 -15.91 -14.60
N LEU A 30 12.30 -15.99 -13.32
CA LEU A 30 12.70 -17.23 -12.65
C LEU A 30 11.50 -17.89 -11.94
N GLU A 31 11.66 -19.15 -11.60
CA GLU A 31 10.74 -19.82 -10.70
C GLU A 31 10.62 -19.05 -9.38
N PRO A 32 9.40 -18.81 -8.85
CA PRO A 32 9.20 -17.91 -7.71
C PRO A 32 10.05 -18.24 -6.48
N ALA A 33 10.23 -19.52 -6.15
CA ALA A 33 11.05 -19.91 -5.00
C ALA A 33 12.53 -19.55 -5.19
N VAL A 34 13.06 -19.70 -6.40
CA VAL A 34 14.44 -19.31 -6.75
C VAL A 34 14.55 -17.78 -6.75
N GLY A 35 13.54 -17.09 -7.29
CA GLY A 35 13.46 -15.62 -7.26
C GLY A 35 13.48 -15.09 -5.85
N PHE A 36 12.71 -15.68 -4.93
CA PHE A 36 12.66 -15.30 -3.53
C PHE A 36 14.01 -15.46 -2.81
N GLU A 37 14.76 -16.53 -3.10
CA GLU A 37 16.10 -16.69 -2.53
C GLU A 37 17.08 -15.63 -3.05
N LEU A 38 17.06 -15.33 -4.35
CA LEU A 38 17.99 -14.37 -4.95
C LEU A 38 17.70 -12.92 -4.55
N ILE A 39 16.41 -12.55 -4.42
CA ILE A 39 16.01 -11.16 -4.09
C ILE A 39 16.54 -10.73 -2.73
N GLN A 40 16.74 -11.67 -1.78
CA GLN A 40 17.21 -11.37 -0.43
C GLN A 40 18.60 -10.72 -0.41
N SER A 41 19.43 -10.96 -1.39
CA SER A 41 20.74 -10.28 -1.49
C SER A 41 20.58 -8.83 -1.98
N ALA A 42 19.61 -8.57 -2.84
CA ALA A 42 19.38 -7.25 -3.42
C ALA A 42 18.74 -6.24 -2.45
N ILE A 43 17.97 -6.70 -1.47
CA ILE A 43 17.38 -5.80 -0.45
C ILE A 43 18.42 -5.20 0.51
N THR A 44 19.64 -5.70 0.50
CA THR A 44 20.77 -5.19 1.30
C THR A 44 21.81 -4.47 0.45
N ASP A 45 21.52 -4.20 -0.82
CA ASP A 45 22.43 -3.50 -1.74
C ASP A 45 22.82 -2.11 -1.19
N THR A 46 24.03 -1.68 -1.46
CA THR A 46 24.52 -0.35 -1.06
C THR A 46 23.74 0.79 -1.75
N ASN A 47 23.17 0.53 -2.92
CA ASN A 47 22.40 1.50 -3.69
C ASN A 47 20.89 1.38 -3.40
N ALA A 48 20.28 2.47 -2.95
CA ALA A 48 18.86 2.53 -2.60
C ALA A 48 17.93 2.14 -3.75
N ARG A 49 18.28 2.44 -5.01
CA ARG A 49 17.45 2.06 -6.17
C ARG A 49 17.38 0.54 -6.35
N VAL A 50 18.48 -0.15 -6.07
CA VAL A 50 18.50 -1.62 -6.12
C VAL A 50 17.64 -2.18 -4.99
N ARG A 51 17.79 -1.67 -3.75
CA ARG A 51 16.98 -2.07 -2.61
C ARG A 51 15.48 -1.84 -2.88
N TYR A 52 15.11 -0.63 -3.31
CA TYR A 52 13.73 -0.30 -3.67
C TYR A 52 13.15 -1.25 -4.71
N SER A 53 13.90 -1.46 -5.83
CA SER A 53 13.46 -2.35 -6.91
C SER A 53 13.30 -3.80 -6.44
N ALA A 54 14.13 -4.23 -5.49
CA ALA A 54 14.05 -5.56 -4.91
C ALA A 54 12.83 -5.66 -3.96
N VAL A 55 12.66 -4.71 -3.04
CA VAL A 55 11.55 -4.70 -2.08
C VAL A 55 10.21 -4.71 -2.80
N SER A 56 10.05 -3.93 -3.86
CA SER A 56 8.81 -3.87 -4.65
C SER A 56 8.39 -5.20 -5.29
N GLN A 57 9.25 -6.23 -5.27
CA GLN A 57 8.89 -7.57 -5.77
C GLN A 57 8.40 -8.51 -4.66
N PHE A 58 8.50 -8.10 -3.38
CA PHE A 58 8.03 -8.93 -2.26
C PHE A 58 6.52 -9.13 -2.26
N ASP A 59 5.75 -8.21 -2.82
CA ASP A 59 4.30 -8.40 -2.99
C ASP A 59 3.98 -9.73 -3.70
N THR A 60 4.79 -10.11 -4.66
CA THR A 60 4.62 -11.38 -5.40
C THR A 60 5.49 -12.50 -4.82
N LEU A 61 6.79 -12.24 -4.64
CA LEU A 61 7.74 -13.28 -4.24
C LEU A 61 7.64 -13.64 -2.75
N GLY A 62 7.23 -12.69 -1.90
CA GLY A 62 7.13 -12.88 -0.46
C GLY A 62 6.13 -13.95 -0.03
N THR A 63 5.21 -14.33 -0.92
CA THR A 63 4.26 -15.44 -0.69
C THR A 63 4.94 -16.79 -0.54
N GLN A 64 6.19 -16.93 -0.97
CA GLN A 64 6.96 -18.18 -0.87
C GLN A 64 7.32 -18.55 0.58
N ASP A 65 7.53 -17.52 1.43
CA ASP A 65 7.80 -17.69 2.86
C ASP A 65 7.37 -16.42 3.61
N LEU A 66 6.17 -16.44 4.17
CA LEU A 66 5.57 -15.28 4.85
C LEU A 66 6.31 -14.89 6.13
N ASP A 67 6.83 -15.88 6.89
CA ASP A 67 7.56 -15.60 8.12
C ASP A 67 8.90 -14.92 7.82
N LYS A 68 9.59 -15.41 6.81
CA LYS A 68 10.83 -14.80 6.33
C LYS A 68 10.58 -13.41 5.76
N SER A 69 9.54 -13.25 4.95
CA SER A 69 9.15 -11.95 4.38
C SER A 69 8.80 -10.94 5.47
N LEU A 70 8.05 -11.32 6.49
CA LEU A 70 7.77 -10.48 7.65
C LEU A 70 9.05 -9.99 8.31
N SER A 71 9.99 -10.90 8.58
CA SER A 71 11.27 -10.55 9.22
C SER A 71 12.10 -9.57 8.38
N LEU A 72 12.20 -9.81 7.07
CA LEU A 72 12.98 -8.98 6.15
C LEU A 72 12.34 -7.59 5.98
N LEU A 73 11.02 -7.53 5.74
CA LEU A 73 10.29 -6.29 5.53
C LEU A 73 10.28 -5.41 6.78
N ARG A 74 10.16 -5.99 7.99
CA ARG A 74 10.34 -5.25 9.25
C ARG A 74 11.68 -4.55 9.33
N GLY A 75 12.75 -5.23 8.93
CA GLY A 75 14.09 -4.62 8.87
C GLY A 75 14.13 -3.43 7.92
N LEU A 76 13.46 -3.52 6.78
CA LEU A 76 13.42 -2.47 5.75
C LEU A 76 12.56 -1.27 6.12
N LEU A 77 11.66 -1.38 7.10
CA LEU A 77 10.99 -0.20 7.69
C LEU A 77 11.98 0.75 8.39
N GLN A 78 13.20 0.31 8.65
CA GLN A 78 14.29 1.11 9.23
C GLN A 78 15.33 1.56 8.18
N ASP A 79 15.09 1.34 6.88
CA ASP A 79 15.99 1.79 5.81
C ASP A 79 16.23 3.31 5.89
N PRO A 80 17.43 3.81 5.57
CA PRO A 80 17.65 5.26 5.55
C PRO A 80 16.82 6.00 4.50
N GLU A 81 16.39 5.32 3.43
CA GLU A 81 15.66 5.94 2.32
C GLU A 81 14.14 5.80 2.49
N ALA A 82 13.41 6.90 2.32
CA ALA A 82 11.96 6.96 2.46
C ALA A 82 11.24 6.00 1.49
N ASP A 83 11.66 5.97 0.23
CA ASP A 83 11.05 5.12 -0.81
C ASP A 83 11.16 3.62 -0.46
N VAL A 84 12.27 3.19 0.15
CA VAL A 84 12.47 1.80 0.56
C VAL A 84 11.56 1.44 1.74
N LYS A 85 11.44 2.35 2.73
CA LYS A 85 10.48 2.18 3.85
C LYS A 85 9.05 2.09 3.36
N ALA A 86 8.68 2.99 2.45
CA ALA A 86 7.35 3.02 1.84
C ALA A 86 7.04 1.70 1.11
N ALA A 87 7.93 1.24 0.25
CA ALA A 87 7.78 -0.04 -0.45
C ALA A 87 7.69 -1.24 0.51
N ALA A 88 8.43 -1.21 1.63
CA ALA A 88 8.33 -2.26 2.64
C ALA A 88 6.96 -2.25 3.34
N ALA A 89 6.41 -1.05 3.64
CA ALA A 89 5.07 -0.92 4.21
C ALA A 89 4.00 -1.43 3.24
N ASP A 90 4.07 -1.06 1.96
CA ASP A 90 3.15 -1.54 0.93
C ASP A 90 3.16 -3.07 0.83
N CYS A 91 4.35 -3.69 0.81
CA CYS A 91 4.46 -5.15 0.77
C CYS A 91 3.92 -5.83 2.03
N LEU A 92 4.08 -5.23 3.22
CA LEU A 92 3.48 -5.77 4.45
C LEU A 92 1.95 -5.77 4.39
N GLY A 93 1.36 -4.71 3.82
CA GLY A 93 -0.08 -4.62 3.55
C GLY A 93 -0.55 -5.66 2.54
N GLY A 94 0.04 -5.69 1.35
CA GLY A 94 -0.31 -6.59 0.26
C GLY A 94 -0.19 -8.08 0.62
N LEU A 95 0.84 -8.45 1.38
CA LEU A 95 1.01 -9.80 1.93
C LEU A 95 0.12 -10.08 3.15
N LYS A 96 -0.65 -9.10 3.63
CA LYS A 96 -1.53 -9.19 4.82
C LYS A 96 -0.82 -9.68 6.07
N LEU A 97 0.39 -9.19 6.29
CA LEU A 97 1.23 -9.59 7.42
C LEU A 97 0.82 -8.81 8.69
N VAL A 98 -0.34 -9.15 9.25
CA VAL A 98 -0.99 -8.50 10.40
C VAL A 98 -0.04 -8.33 11.59
N ALA A 99 0.91 -9.24 11.77
CA ALA A 99 1.91 -9.17 12.84
C ALA A 99 2.82 -7.92 12.75
N ALA A 100 2.85 -7.22 11.61
CA ALA A 100 3.60 -5.97 11.44
C ALA A 100 2.81 -4.70 11.81
N PHE A 101 1.57 -4.81 12.29
CA PHE A 101 0.73 -3.67 12.61
C PHE A 101 1.41 -2.65 13.53
N ASP A 102 1.99 -3.12 14.63
CA ASP A 102 2.62 -2.24 15.61
C ASP A 102 3.86 -1.54 15.04
N ASP A 103 4.61 -2.20 14.14
CA ASP A 103 5.75 -1.62 13.42
C ASP A 103 5.30 -0.51 12.46
N LEU A 104 4.21 -0.75 11.71
CA LEU A 104 3.62 0.25 10.80
C LEU A 104 3.06 1.45 11.57
N GLN A 105 2.38 1.22 12.69
CA GLN A 105 1.88 2.29 13.54
C GLN A 105 3.02 3.15 14.08
N GLN A 106 4.10 2.53 14.56
CA GLN A 106 5.27 3.25 15.04
C GLN A 106 5.93 4.07 13.93
N LEU A 107 6.06 3.49 12.73
CA LEU A 107 6.62 4.20 11.57
C LEU A 107 5.79 5.44 11.22
N TYR A 108 4.47 5.32 11.14
CA TYR A 108 3.57 6.46 10.89
C TYR A 108 3.72 7.57 11.90
N GLN A 109 3.78 7.22 13.19
CA GLN A 109 3.87 8.19 14.28
C GLN A 109 5.24 8.87 14.39
N SER A 110 6.28 8.25 13.86
CA SER A 110 7.67 8.75 13.97
C SER A 110 8.16 9.53 12.74
N THR A 111 7.35 9.60 11.68
CA THR A 111 7.74 10.26 10.42
C THR A 111 6.87 11.47 10.10
N GLU A 112 7.48 12.48 9.46
CA GLU A 112 6.75 13.56 8.79
C GLU A 112 6.76 13.42 7.27
N ASP A 113 7.43 12.39 6.75
CA ASP A 113 7.50 12.14 5.31
C ASP A 113 6.15 11.60 4.81
N TRP A 114 5.52 12.37 3.93
CA TRP A 114 4.19 12.04 3.41
C TRP A 114 4.16 10.77 2.54
N ILE A 115 5.29 10.41 1.90
CA ILE A 115 5.38 9.17 1.09
C ILE A 115 5.26 7.96 2.03
N ILE A 116 5.97 7.98 3.14
CA ILE A 116 5.90 6.92 4.15
C ILE A 116 4.50 6.88 4.77
N LYS A 117 3.95 8.05 5.16
CA LYS A 117 2.58 8.13 5.72
C LYS A 117 1.56 7.54 4.76
N LEU A 118 1.65 7.89 3.46
CA LEU A 118 0.77 7.40 2.41
C LEU A 118 0.78 5.87 2.32
N SER A 119 1.98 5.27 2.20
CA SER A 119 2.16 3.82 2.10
C SER A 119 1.70 3.09 3.35
N VAL A 120 2.00 3.62 4.54
CA VAL A 120 1.50 3.01 5.79
C VAL A 120 -0.03 3.03 5.84
N ILE A 121 -0.67 4.14 5.49
CA ILE A 121 -2.14 4.26 5.48
C ILE A 121 -2.77 3.30 4.48
N ALA A 122 -2.20 3.17 3.28
CA ALA A 122 -2.65 2.18 2.30
C ALA A 122 -2.50 0.74 2.84
N ALA A 123 -1.33 0.42 3.39
CA ALA A 123 -1.06 -0.88 3.97
C ALA A 123 -2.03 -1.25 5.11
N LEU A 124 -2.44 -0.30 5.95
CA LEU A 124 -3.42 -0.56 7.02
C LEU A 124 -4.79 -0.97 6.48
N GLY A 125 -5.22 -0.40 5.37
CA GLY A 125 -6.46 -0.81 4.69
C GLY A 125 -6.39 -2.26 4.19
N GLU A 126 -5.30 -2.60 3.49
CA GLU A 126 -5.06 -3.93 2.93
C GLU A 126 -4.86 -5.00 4.02
N LEU A 127 -4.20 -4.63 5.11
CA LEU A 127 -3.90 -5.50 6.24
C LEU A 127 -5.19 -6.05 6.88
N GLY A 128 -6.25 -5.24 6.92
CA GLY A 128 -7.54 -5.61 7.48
C GLY A 128 -7.53 -5.75 9.01
N GLU A 129 -6.54 -5.19 9.71
CA GLU A 129 -6.45 -5.21 11.17
C GLU A 129 -7.33 -4.11 11.78
N PRO A 130 -8.38 -4.44 12.57
CA PRO A 130 -9.33 -3.44 13.08
C PRO A 130 -8.70 -2.31 13.90
N ARG A 131 -7.56 -2.55 14.56
CA ARG A 131 -6.82 -1.51 15.32
C ARG A 131 -6.35 -0.37 14.42
N GLY A 132 -6.21 -0.61 13.11
CA GLY A 132 -5.85 0.41 12.13
C GLY A 132 -6.87 1.55 12.00
N PHE A 133 -8.12 1.32 12.38
CA PHE A 133 -9.21 2.29 12.19
C PHE A 133 -8.93 3.65 12.85
N GLU A 134 -8.38 3.65 14.07
CA GLU A 134 -8.05 4.90 14.77
C GLU A 134 -6.93 5.67 14.06
N LEU A 135 -5.96 4.97 13.46
CA LEU A 135 -4.88 5.59 12.70
C LEU A 135 -5.40 6.17 11.39
N LEU A 136 -6.32 5.48 10.71
CA LEU A 136 -6.99 6.00 9.52
C LEU A 136 -7.80 7.27 9.82
N LYS A 137 -8.44 7.36 10.99
CA LYS A 137 -9.12 8.59 11.44
C LYS A 137 -8.15 9.76 11.63
N GLN A 138 -6.98 9.50 12.21
CA GLN A 138 -5.94 10.52 12.35
C GLN A 138 -5.46 11.01 10.97
N ALA A 139 -5.26 10.11 10.02
CA ALA A 139 -4.80 10.42 8.68
C ALA A 139 -5.77 11.31 7.87
N LEU A 140 -7.08 11.29 8.18
CA LEU A 140 -8.05 12.23 7.59
C LEU A 140 -7.79 13.69 7.97
N SER A 141 -7.07 13.94 9.05
CA SER A 141 -6.73 15.29 9.53
C SER A 141 -5.36 15.79 9.04
N GLU A 142 -4.67 15.00 8.22
CA GLU A 142 -3.38 15.41 7.63
C GLU A 142 -3.59 16.52 6.59
N ASP A 143 -2.62 17.44 6.49
CA ASP A 143 -2.66 18.52 5.49
C ASP A 143 -2.44 18.02 4.06
N ASN A 144 -1.85 16.83 3.90
CA ASN A 144 -1.57 16.24 2.58
C ASN A 144 -2.80 15.51 2.03
N ASP A 145 -3.33 16.02 0.92
CA ASP A 145 -4.54 15.46 0.29
C ASP A 145 -4.37 14.03 -0.22
N LEU A 146 -3.15 13.59 -0.57
CA LEU A 146 -2.89 12.21 -0.96
C LEU A 146 -3.03 11.25 0.23
N VAL A 147 -2.50 11.64 1.39
CA VAL A 147 -2.64 10.86 2.64
C VAL A 147 -4.11 10.79 3.06
N LYS A 148 -4.82 11.93 3.01
CA LYS A 148 -6.26 12.01 3.29
C LYS A 148 -7.07 11.10 2.35
N THR A 149 -6.80 11.16 1.06
CA THR A 149 -7.46 10.34 0.04
C THR A 149 -7.20 8.85 0.24
N ALA A 150 -5.96 8.48 0.60
CA ALA A 150 -5.62 7.12 0.97
C ALA A 150 -6.41 6.66 2.21
N ALA A 151 -6.51 7.50 3.25
CA ALA A 151 -7.27 7.18 4.45
C ALA A 151 -8.76 6.90 4.15
N ILE A 152 -9.39 7.69 3.29
CA ILE A 152 -10.77 7.44 2.84
C ILE A 152 -10.89 6.07 2.17
N SER A 153 -9.98 5.76 1.24
CA SER A 153 -9.98 4.48 0.53
C SER A 153 -9.77 3.30 1.49
N SER A 154 -8.78 3.42 2.37
CA SER A 154 -8.42 2.39 3.34
C SER A 154 -9.51 2.15 4.39
N MET A 155 -10.29 3.15 4.75
CA MET A 155 -11.49 2.96 5.60
C MET A 155 -12.53 2.08 4.92
N GLY A 156 -12.72 2.24 3.62
CA GLY A 156 -13.59 1.35 2.83
C GLY A 156 -13.05 -0.08 2.77
N GLU A 157 -11.73 -0.24 2.69
CA GLU A 157 -11.04 -1.53 2.64
C GLU A 157 -11.09 -2.27 3.95
N LEU A 158 -10.85 -1.55 5.05
CA LEU A 158 -10.91 -2.10 6.41
C LEU A 158 -12.31 -2.61 6.77
N GLY A 159 -13.36 -2.05 6.16
CA GLY A 159 -14.72 -2.55 6.29
C GLY A 159 -15.40 -2.23 7.62
N ASN A 160 -14.88 -1.28 8.43
CA ASN A 160 -15.54 -0.88 9.69
C ASN A 160 -16.79 -0.02 9.37
N PRO A 161 -18.02 -0.44 9.79
CA PRO A 161 -19.26 0.31 9.52
C PRO A 161 -19.25 1.75 10.07
N GLU A 162 -18.51 2.03 11.14
CA GLU A 162 -18.37 3.38 11.71
C GLU A 162 -17.78 4.38 10.71
N ALA A 163 -17.05 3.91 9.69
CA ALA A 163 -16.49 4.75 8.64
C ALA A 163 -17.56 5.55 7.90
N VAL A 164 -18.80 5.04 7.76
CA VAL A 164 -19.89 5.77 7.09
C VAL A 164 -20.11 7.14 7.73
N SER A 165 -20.24 7.19 9.06
CA SER A 165 -20.47 8.46 9.77
C SER A 165 -19.32 9.44 9.65
N ILE A 166 -18.08 8.92 9.61
CA ILE A 166 -16.84 9.70 9.50
C ILE A 166 -16.68 10.24 8.07
N LEU A 167 -16.99 9.43 7.05
CA LEU A 167 -16.84 9.80 5.64
C LEU A 167 -17.98 10.68 5.11
N THR A 168 -19.16 10.67 5.75
CA THR A 168 -20.32 11.46 5.33
C THR A 168 -20.02 12.94 5.10
N PRO A 169 -19.29 13.67 5.98
CA PRO A 169 -18.96 15.08 5.71
C PRO A 169 -18.16 15.29 4.42
N TYR A 170 -17.29 14.36 4.08
CA TYR A 170 -16.42 14.42 2.88
C TYR A 170 -17.19 14.16 1.56
N SER A 171 -18.43 13.66 1.63
CA SER A 171 -19.30 13.57 0.45
C SER A 171 -19.69 14.93 -0.15
N LYS A 172 -19.42 16.02 0.59
CA LYS A 172 -19.67 17.41 0.17
C LYS A 172 -18.38 18.22 0.00
N ASP A 173 -17.25 17.54 -0.06
CA ASP A 173 -15.97 18.21 -0.26
C ASP A 173 -15.94 18.97 -1.58
N SER A 174 -15.24 20.11 -1.61
CA SER A 174 -15.08 20.92 -2.83
C SER A 174 -14.30 20.16 -3.92
N ASP A 175 -13.37 19.28 -3.52
CA ASP A 175 -12.63 18.43 -4.44
C ASP A 175 -13.48 17.19 -4.83
N TRP A 176 -13.79 17.11 -6.12
CA TRP A 176 -14.55 15.99 -6.66
C TRP A 176 -13.81 14.64 -6.51
N GLN A 177 -12.49 14.62 -6.45
CA GLN A 177 -11.70 13.40 -6.26
C GLN A 177 -11.95 12.82 -4.86
N ILE A 178 -12.06 13.69 -3.85
CA ILE A 178 -12.43 13.28 -2.49
C ILE A 178 -13.86 12.70 -2.50
N ARG A 179 -14.82 13.42 -3.10
CA ARG A 179 -16.22 12.91 -3.21
C ARG A 179 -16.28 11.56 -3.94
N PHE A 180 -15.50 11.41 -5.00
CA PHE A 180 -15.39 10.13 -5.73
C PHE A 180 -14.86 9.00 -4.84
N ARG A 181 -13.78 9.24 -4.08
CA ARG A 181 -13.22 8.26 -3.15
C ARG A 181 -14.19 7.91 -2.03
N VAL A 182 -14.94 8.88 -1.53
CA VAL A 182 -16.02 8.63 -0.56
C VAL A 182 -17.07 7.69 -1.14
N ALA A 183 -17.54 7.94 -2.37
CA ALA A 183 -18.50 7.04 -3.04
C ALA A 183 -17.92 5.61 -3.17
N GLN A 184 -16.65 5.48 -3.58
CA GLN A 184 -15.99 4.17 -3.66
C GLN A 184 -15.93 3.46 -2.30
N ALA A 185 -15.50 4.17 -1.26
CA ALA A 185 -15.39 3.62 0.09
C ALA A 185 -16.76 3.18 0.63
N LEU A 186 -17.79 4.01 0.46
CA LEU A 186 -19.16 3.69 0.88
C LEU A 186 -19.74 2.50 0.12
N ASN A 187 -19.47 2.39 -1.18
CA ASN A 187 -19.86 1.22 -1.98
C ASN A 187 -19.18 -0.05 -1.47
N ARG A 188 -17.91 0.04 -1.13
CA ARG A 188 -17.16 -1.12 -0.60
C ARG A 188 -17.64 -1.55 0.79
N LEU A 189 -17.99 -0.59 1.66
CA LEU A 189 -18.61 -0.87 2.96
C LEU A 189 -19.96 -1.58 2.81
N GLY A 190 -20.77 -1.20 1.82
CA GLY A 190 -22.02 -1.87 1.45
C GLY A 190 -23.07 -1.92 2.56
N THR A 191 -22.97 -1.04 3.58
CA THR A 191 -23.89 -1.02 4.71
C THR A 191 -25.16 -0.22 4.41
N PRO A 192 -26.30 -0.53 5.06
CA PRO A 192 -27.53 0.25 4.88
C PRO A 192 -27.36 1.75 5.15
N GLU A 193 -26.51 2.11 6.10
CA GLU A 193 -26.23 3.50 6.49
C GLU A 193 -25.49 4.28 5.40
N ALA A 194 -24.76 3.61 4.51
CA ALA A 194 -24.08 4.23 3.38
C ALA A 194 -25.06 4.67 2.28
N LYS A 195 -26.22 3.99 2.19
CA LYS A 195 -27.18 4.20 1.09
C LYS A 195 -27.69 5.64 0.97
N PRO A 196 -28.11 6.34 2.04
CA PRO A 196 -28.58 7.74 1.92
C PRO A 196 -27.47 8.69 1.43
N VAL A 197 -26.22 8.43 1.79
CA VAL A 197 -25.07 9.24 1.35
C VAL A 197 -24.81 9.01 -0.13
N LEU A 198 -24.80 7.76 -0.58
CA LEU A 198 -24.66 7.41 -2.00
C LEU A 198 -25.82 8.01 -2.83
N GLU A 199 -27.08 7.93 -2.36
CA GLU A 199 -28.24 8.54 -3.01
C GLU A 199 -28.07 10.07 -3.20
N SER A 200 -27.43 10.76 -2.26
CA SER A 200 -27.12 12.18 -2.40
C SER A 200 -26.08 12.47 -3.48
N LEU A 201 -25.13 11.55 -3.69
CA LEU A 201 -24.04 11.68 -4.68
C LEU A 201 -24.49 11.28 -6.11
N VAL A 202 -25.63 10.61 -6.28
CA VAL A 202 -26.17 10.25 -7.62
C VAL A 202 -26.37 11.47 -8.52
N ASN A 203 -26.62 12.64 -7.93
CA ASN A 203 -26.83 13.90 -8.63
C ASN A 203 -25.60 14.83 -8.56
N ASP A 204 -24.41 14.29 -8.29
CA ASP A 204 -23.18 15.08 -8.29
C ASP A 204 -22.93 15.73 -9.65
N GLU A 205 -22.41 16.96 -9.65
CA GLU A 205 -22.10 17.72 -10.86
C GLU A 205 -21.02 17.06 -11.72
N VAL A 206 -20.17 16.20 -11.11
CA VAL A 206 -19.14 15.43 -11.80
C VAL A 206 -19.67 14.02 -12.09
N GLU A 207 -19.81 13.72 -13.37
CA GLU A 207 -20.38 12.46 -13.87
C GLU A 207 -19.71 11.21 -13.25
N ALA A 208 -18.38 11.23 -13.11
CA ALA A 208 -17.62 10.11 -12.50
C ALA A 208 -18.07 9.82 -11.05
N VAL A 209 -18.37 10.86 -10.26
CA VAL A 209 -18.88 10.71 -8.88
C VAL A 209 -20.29 10.14 -8.91
N ALA A 210 -21.16 10.70 -9.75
CA ALA A 210 -22.53 10.23 -9.88
C ALA A 210 -22.63 8.76 -10.33
N GLU A 211 -21.82 8.36 -11.30
CA GLU A 211 -21.77 6.97 -11.78
C GLU A 211 -21.22 6.01 -10.72
N GLU A 212 -20.17 6.43 -9.98
CA GLU A 212 -19.68 5.63 -8.86
C GLU A 212 -20.75 5.41 -7.80
N ALA A 213 -21.49 6.48 -7.44
CA ALA A 213 -22.52 6.41 -6.41
C ALA A 213 -23.69 5.47 -6.77
N LYS A 214 -23.97 5.26 -8.06
CA LYS A 214 -25.07 4.39 -8.54
C LYS A 214 -24.78 2.90 -8.41
N LYS A 215 -23.52 2.48 -8.32
CA LYS A 215 -23.11 1.07 -8.47
C LYS A 215 -23.82 0.08 -7.55
N ASN A 216 -24.09 0.46 -6.31
CA ASN A 216 -24.69 -0.41 -5.28
C ASN A 216 -26.07 0.10 -4.78
N LEU A 217 -26.74 0.96 -5.54
CA LEU A 217 -28.09 1.46 -5.22
C LEU A 217 -29.21 0.66 -5.90
N SER A 218 -28.86 -0.25 -6.80
CA SER A 218 -29.80 -1.11 -7.55
C SER A 218 -30.20 -2.36 -6.79
#